data_dd6de9a8281b831972ab874c44d2d397
#
_entry.id   dd6de9a8281b831972ab874c44d2d397
#
_cell.length_a   1.000
_cell.length_b   1.000
_cell.length_c   1.000
_cell.angle_alpha   90.00
_cell.angle_beta   90.00
_cell.angle_gamma   90.00
#
_symmetry.space_group_name_H-M   'P 1'
#
loop_
_entity.id
_entity.type
_entity.pdbx_description
1 polymer ?
#
loop_
_entity_poly.entity_id
_entity_poly.type
_entity_poly.pdbx_seq_one_letter_code
_entity_poly.pdbx_strand_id
1 'polypeptide(L)'
;SKADKDRKQIEPYLEKIKAVYPAIEALSNDELRARSEALKKQIADFIAADEARIVELKAKLELAETSLEEKEKVSKEIDETTKRIDEKIEEKLDEILPEAFAIMKDTARRFAQNETVVVTANDFDRDLAAAKDFVTIEGDKAVYANHWMAGGNDVKWDMIHYDVQLFGGVVLHKGKIAEMATGEGKTLVATLPVFLNALAKKGVHLVTVNNYLAKRDSE
;
A
#
# COMPACT_ATOMS: atom_id res chain seq x y z
N SER A 1 -26.44 -17.15 3.43
CA SER A 1 -25.20 -17.80 3.89
C SER A 1 -24.23 -16.79 4.49
N LYS A 2 -23.13 -17.26 5.12
CA LYS A 2 -22.05 -16.37 5.60
C LYS A 2 -21.43 -15.61 4.41
N ALA A 3 -21.24 -16.30 3.31
CA ALA A 3 -20.71 -15.70 2.06
C ALA A 3 -21.58 -14.55 1.54
N ASP A 4 -22.90 -14.65 1.62
CA ASP A 4 -23.80 -13.56 1.18
C ASP A 4 -23.70 -12.32 2.07
N LYS A 5 -23.47 -12.52 3.39
CA LYS A 5 -23.25 -11.41 4.31
C LYS A 5 -21.92 -10.73 4.03
N ASP A 6 -20.86 -11.50 3.81
CA ASP A 6 -19.55 -10.99 3.48
C ASP A 6 -19.58 -10.22 2.15
N ARG A 7 -20.25 -10.76 1.14
CA ARG A 7 -20.45 -10.07 -0.15
C ARG A 7 -21.13 -8.72 0.04
N LYS A 8 -22.24 -8.66 0.77
CA LYS A 8 -22.96 -7.40 1.03
C LYS A 8 -22.13 -6.35 1.77
N GLN A 9 -21.16 -6.78 2.60
CA GLN A 9 -20.26 -5.87 3.28
C GLN A 9 -19.18 -5.30 2.35
N ILE A 10 -18.81 -6.04 1.31
CA ILE A 10 -17.68 -5.70 0.41
C ILE A 10 -18.16 -4.96 -0.84
N GLU A 11 -19.34 -5.27 -1.38
CA GLU A 11 -19.90 -4.58 -2.55
C GLU A 11 -19.86 -3.04 -2.48
N PRO A 12 -20.15 -2.38 -1.34
CA PRO A 12 -20.07 -0.93 -1.24
C PRO A 12 -18.66 -0.35 -1.48
N TYR A 13 -17.61 -1.11 -1.15
CA TYR A 13 -16.24 -0.70 -1.44
C TYR A 13 -15.97 -0.70 -2.94
N LEU A 14 -16.44 -1.73 -3.66
CA LEU A 14 -16.31 -1.80 -5.12
C LEU A 14 -16.99 -0.61 -5.79
N GLU A 15 -18.21 -0.28 -5.37
CA GLU A 15 -18.92 0.89 -5.90
C GLU A 15 -18.19 2.21 -5.62
N LYS A 16 -17.60 2.38 -4.43
CA LYS A 16 -16.78 3.54 -4.10
C LYS A 16 -15.51 3.62 -4.95
N ILE A 17 -14.83 2.49 -5.19
CA ILE A 17 -13.65 2.42 -6.08
C ILE A 17 -14.04 2.85 -7.49
N LYS A 18 -15.14 2.33 -8.03
CA LYS A 18 -15.64 2.68 -9.36
C LYS A 18 -16.05 4.15 -9.47
N ALA A 19 -16.60 4.71 -8.40
CA ALA A 19 -17.00 6.11 -8.35
C ALA A 19 -15.81 7.09 -8.39
N VAL A 20 -14.70 6.76 -7.73
CA VAL A 20 -13.51 7.63 -7.70
C VAL A 20 -12.58 7.41 -8.90
N TYR A 21 -12.67 6.26 -9.57
CA TYR A 21 -11.74 5.85 -10.62
C TYR A 21 -11.64 6.85 -11.80
N PRO A 22 -12.72 7.43 -12.34
CA PRO A 22 -12.63 8.39 -13.45
C PRO A 22 -11.78 9.62 -13.11
N ALA A 23 -11.84 10.11 -11.88
CA ALA A 23 -11.01 11.23 -11.42
C ALA A 23 -9.53 10.85 -11.33
N ILE A 24 -9.23 9.62 -10.92
CA ILE A 24 -7.86 9.09 -10.86
C ILE A 24 -7.31 8.87 -12.28
N GLU A 25 -8.12 8.31 -13.18
CA GLU A 25 -7.72 8.06 -14.58
C GLU A 25 -7.36 9.36 -15.32
N ALA A 26 -8.00 10.48 -14.99
CA ALA A 26 -7.76 11.78 -15.61
C ALA A 26 -6.45 12.46 -15.17
N LEU A 27 -5.79 11.98 -14.11
CA LEU A 27 -4.57 12.58 -13.58
C LEU A 27 -3.36 12.32 -14.50
N SER A 28 -2.44 13.28 -14.55
CA SER A 28 -1.09 13.03 -15.10
C SER A 28 -0.33 12.02 -14.23
N ASN A 29 0.80 11.50 -14.73
CA ASN A 29 1.62 10.57 -13.96
C ASN A 29 2.16 11.22 -12.66
N ASP A 30 2.58 12.48 -12.73
CA ASP A 30 3.05 13.22 -11.56
C ASP A 30 1.92 13.49 -10.55
N GLU A 31 0.73 13.84 -11.03
CA GLU A 31 -0.45 14.03 -10.19
C GLU A 31 -0.89 12.72 -9.52
N LEU A 32 -0.82 11.58 -10.23
CA LEU A 32 -1.13 10.27 -9.66
C LEU A 32 -0.14 9.91 -8.52
N ARG A 33 1.16 10.17 -8.74
CA ARG A 33 2.18 10.01 -7.69
C ARG A 33 1.90 10.92 -6.49
N ALA A 34 1.56 12.17 -6.73
CA ALA A 34 1.22 13.14 -5.68
C ALA A 34 0.00 12.71 -4.87
N ARG A 35 -0.98 12.03 -5.48
CA ARG A 35 -2.14 11.46 -4.75
C ARG A 35 -1.70 10.36 -3.78
N SER A 36 -0.79 9.49 -4.16
CA SER A 36 -0.24 8.47 -3.26
C SER A 36 0.48 9.10 -2.05
N GLU A 37 1.27 10.15 -2.28
CA GLU A 37 1.92 10.89 -1.19
C GLU A 37 0.89 11.60 -0.29
N ALA A 38 -0.18 12.15 -0.86
CA ALA A 38 -1.26 12.75 -0.09
C ALA A 38 -1.97 11.73 0.82
N LEU A 39 -2.17 10.49 0.37
CA LEU A 39 -2.72 9.42 1.21
C LEU A 39 -1.79 9.05 2.37
N LYS A 40 -0.48 8.95 2.12
CA LYS A 40 0.52 8.74 3.18
C LYS A 40 0.45 9.85 4.24
N LYS A 41 0.35 11.10 3.77
CA LYS A 41 0.24 12.26 4.65
C LYS A 41 -1.03 12.24 5.49
N GLN A 42 -2.17 11.85 4.93
CA GLN A 42 -3.43 11.73 5.68
C GLN A 42 -3.30 10.76 6.85
N ILE A 43 -2.65 9.61 6.65
CA ILE A 43 -2.41 8.64 7.72
C ILE A 43 -1.48 9.24 8.78
N ALA A 44 -0.34 9.81 8.35
CA ALA A 44 0.65 10.38 9.25
C ALA A 44 0.05 11.51 10.11
N ASP A 45 -0.73 12.42 9.51
CA ASP A 45 -1.37 13.53 10.23
C ASP A 45 -2.40 13.00 11.24
N PHE A 46 -3.11 11.92 10.92
CA PHE A 46 -4.16 11.36 11.78
C PHE A 46 -3.61 10.73 13.06
N ILE A 47 -2.37 10.22 13.03
CA ILE A 47 -1.72 9.58 14.20
C ILE A 47 -0.63 10.44 14.84
N ALA A 48 -0.31 11.61 14.28
CA ALA A 48 0.85 12.42 14.67
C ALA A 48 0.86 12.78 16.15
N ALA A 49 -0.28 13.17 16.74
CA ALA A 49 -0.37 13.53 18.14
C ALA A 49 -0.10 12.34 19.07
N ASP A 50 -0.58 11.15 18.70
CA ASP A 50 -0.35 9.92 19.48
C ASP A 50 1.09 9.45 19.36
N GLU A 51 1.71 9.56 18.17
CA GLU A 51 3.14 9.26 18.00
C GLU A 51 4.03 10.22 18.81
N ALA A 52 3.72 11.52 18.80
CA ALA A 52 4.41 12.50 19.64
C ALA A 52 4.28 12.16 21.12
N ARG A 53 3.10 11.74 21.57
CA ARG A 53 2.87 11.30 22.96
C ARG A 53 3.74 10.09 23.33
N ILE A 54 3.88 9.12 22.45
CA ILE A 54 4.77 7.96 22.69
C ILE A 54 6.21 8.40 22.86
N VAL A 55 6.69 9.36 22.05
CA VAL A 55 8.06 9.89 22.18
C VAL A 55 8.26 10.53 23.56
N GLU A 56 7.33 11.34 24.03
CA GLU A 56 7.37 11.96 25.36
C GLU A 56 7.38 10.91 26.48
N LEU A 57 6.51 9.89 26.38
CA LEU A 57 6.42 8.83 27.38
C LEU A 57 7.68 7.99 27.44
N LYS A 58 8.28 7.65 26.29
CA LYS A 58 9.55 6.93 26.24
C LYS A 58 10.68 7.73 26.85
N ALA A 59 10.77 9.03 26.56
CA ALA A 59 11.76 9.91 27.17
C ALA A 59 11.61 9.94 28.72
N LYS A 60 10.36 9.93 29.22
CA LYS A 60 10.10 9.87 30.67
C LYS A 60 10.58 8.56 31.31
N LEU A 61 10.48 7.41 30.61
CA LEU A 61 11.00 6.13 31.12
C LEU A 61 12.51 6.10 31.29
N GLU A 62 13.25 6.87 30.49
CA GLU A 62 14.71 6.93 30.50
C GLU A 62 15.26 7.81 31.65
N LEU A 63 14.41 8.64 32.28
CA LEU A 63 14.83 9.47 33.41
C LEU A 63 15.16 8.61 34.63
N ALA A 64 16.36 8.80 35.18
CA ALA A 64 16.84 8.07 36.35
C ALA A 64 16.00 8.27 37.62
N GLU A 65 15.33 9.43 37.73
CA GLU A 65 14.51 9.84 38.88
C GLU A 65 13.10 9.21 38.85
N THR A 66 12.69 8.56 37.78
CA THR A 66 11.36 7.98 37.65
C THR A 66 11.24 6.73 38.55
N SER A 67 10.29 6.74 39.48
CA SER A 67 10.02 5.62 40.35
C SER A 67 9.52 4.37 39.57
N LEU A 68 9.63 3.18 40.17
CA LEU A 68 9.15 1.94 39.56
C LEU A 68 7.64 2.00 39.27
N GLU A 69 6.85 2.53 40.20
CA GLU A 69 5.41 2.68 40.03
C GLU A 69 5.05 3.62 38.88
N GLU A 70 5.79 4.71 38.70
CA GLU A 70 5.61 5.64 37.60
C GLU A 70 6.01 4.99 36.26
N LYS A 71 7.10 4.20 36.23
CA LYS A 71 7.51 3.45 35.04
C LYS A 71 6.44 2.45 34.57
N GLU A 72 5.79 1.76 35.50
CA GLU A 72 4.68 0.85 35.20
C GLU A 72 3.48 1.60 34.60
N LYS A 73 3.10 2.76 35.18
CA LYS A 73 2.02 3.60 34.63
C LYS A 73 2.34 4.13 33.24
N VAL A 74 3.57 4.61 33.04
CA VAL A 74 4.01 5.11 31.73
C VAL A 74 4.06 4.00 30.67
N SER A 75 4.55 2.81 31.04
CA SER A 75 4.56 1.65 30.14
C SER A 75 3.14 1.27 29.70
N LYS A 76 2.19 1.25 30.63
CA LYS A 76 0.79 0.97 30.31
C LYS A 76 0.19 2.04 29.39
N GLU A 77 0.50 3.32 29.61
CA GLU A 77 0.04 4.40 28.73
C GLU A 77 0.64 4.28 27.33
N ILE A 78 1.90 3.84 27.19
CA ILE A 78 2.53 3.56 25.90
C ILE A 78 1.77 2.45 25.17
N ASP A 79 1.44 1.34 25.84
CA ASP A 79 0.71 0.23 25.25
C ASP A 79 -0.69 0.66 24.79
N GLU A 80 -1.43 1.39 25.62
CA GLU A 80 -2.75 1.92 25.28
C GLU A 80 -2.69 2.90 24.09
N THR A 81 -1.66 3.77 24.07
CA THR A 81 -1.46 4.73 22.97
C THR A 81 -1.07 4.02 21.67
N THR A 82 -0.21 3.01 21.77
CA THR A 82 0.18 2.17 20.62
C THR A 82 -1.04 1.48 20.02
N LYS A 83 -1.88 0.87 20.87
CA LYS A 83 -3.13 0.25 20.40
C LYS A 83 -4.06 1.27 19.73
N ARG A 84 -4.17 2.47 20.27
CA ARG A 84 -4.98 3.55 19.66
C ARG A 84 -4.43 3.98 18.31
N ILE A 85 -3.11 4.02 18.13
CA ILE A 85 -2.48 4.29 16.82
C ILE A 85 -2.87 3.21 15.82
N ASP A 86 -2.81 1.93 16.20
CA ASP A 86 -3.16 0.82 15.31
C ASP A 86 -4.63 0.89 14.90
N GLU A 87 -5.54 1.15 15.84
CA GLU A 87 -6.97 1.33 15.56
C GLU A 87 -7.23 2.52 14.61
N LYS A 88 -6.53 3.64 14.81
CA LYS A 88 -6.62 4.81 13.91
C LYS A 88 -6.07 4.53 12.51
N ILE A 89 -4.99 3.77 12.40
CA ILE A 89 -4.44 3.36 11.11
C ILE A 89 -5.46 2.50 10.37
N GLU A 90 -6.05 1.50 11.02
CA GLU A 90 -7.09 0.65 10.42
C GLU A 90 -8.29 1.47 9.93
N GLU A 91 -8.77 2.41 10.75
CA GLU A 91 -9.86 3.32 10.38
C GLU A 91 -9.51 4.13 9.14
N LYS A 92 -8.32 4.74 9.11
CA LYS A 92 -7.87 5.58 7.99
C LYS A 92 -7.63 4.75 6.74
N LEU A 93 -7.05 3.56 6.84
CA LEU A 93 -6.87 2.66 5.70
C LEU A 93 -8.22 2.26 5.10
N ASP A 94 -9.23 2.01 5.91
CA ASP A 94 -10.57 1.70 5.44
C ASP A 94 -11.22 2.88 4.70
N GLU A 95 -11.03 4.09 5.21
CA GLU A 95 -11.51 5.33 4.59
C GLU A 95 -10.87 5.59 3.22
N ILE A 96 -9.54 5.44 3.10
CA ILE A 96 -8.79 5.73 1.88
C ILE A 96 -8.72 4.57 0.89
N LEU A 97 -9.16 3.38 1.27
CA LEU A 97 -9.09 2.16 0.45
C LEU A 97 -9.63 2.38 -0.98
N PRO A 98 -10.80 3.00 -1.19
CA PRO A 98 -11.32 3.18 -2.55
C PRO A 98 -10.38 3.95 -3.46
N GLU A 99 -9.79 5.03 -2.96
CA GLU A 99 -8.84 5.84 -3.72
C GLU A 99 -7.52 5.10 -3.94
N ALA A 100 -6.98 4.45 -2.92
CA ALA A 100 -5.75 3.67 -3.02
C ALA A 100 -5.86 2.53 -4.05
N PHE A 101 -6.97 1.81 -4.06
CA PHE A 101 -7.21 0.75 -5.03
C PHE A 101 -7.41 1.30 -6.45
N ALA A 102 -8.07 2.44 -6.60
CA ALA A 102 -8.19 3.13 -7.87
C ALA A 102 -6.81 3.57 -8.42
N ILE A 103 -5.95 4.12 -7.56
CA ILE A 103 -4.56 4.49 -7.91
C ILE A 103 -3.78 3.25 -8.37
N MET A 104 -3.87 2.14 -7.64
CA MET A 104 -3.16 0.91 -8.00
C MET A 104 -3.64 0.34 -9.33
N LYS A 105 -4.97 0.28 -9.53
CA LYS A 105 -5.56 -0.14 -10.81
C LYS A 105 -5.11 0.75 -11.97
N ASP A 106 -5.10 2.05 -11.79
CA ASP A 106 -4.73 2.98 -12.86
C ASP A 106 -3.23 2.96 -13.14
N THR A 107 -2.40 2.77 -12.13
CA THR A 107 -0.96 2.54 -12.32
C THR A 107 -0.73 1.29 -13.16
N ALA A 108 -1.40 0.19 -12.85
CA ALA A 108 -1.34 -1.05 -13.63
C ALA A 108 -1.79 -0.82 -15.09
N ARG A 109 -2.87 -0.06 -15.31
CA ARG A 109 -3.34 0.31 -16.66
C ARG A 109 -2.30 1.11 -17.43
N ARG A 110 -1.66 2.09 -16.79
CA ARG A 110 -0.63 2.92 -17.46
C ARG A 110 0.54 2.08 -17.93
N PHE A 111 1.03 1.16 -17.12
CA PHE A 111 2.08 0.22 -17.53
C PHE A 111 1.61 -0.77 -18.60
N ALA A 112 0.37 -1.26 -18.52
CA ALA A 112 -0.17 -2.20 -19.52
C ALA A 112 -0.37 -1.56 -20.90
N GLN A 113 -0.68 -0.25 -20.95
CA GLN A 113 -1.03 0.46 -22.18
C GLN A 113 0.14 1.26 -22.80
N ASN A 114 1.25 1.41 -22.10
CA ASN A 114 2.40 2.19 -22.55
C ASN A 114 3.69 1.40 -22.35
N GLU A 115 4.61 1.48 -23.29
CA GLU A 115 5.94 0.88 -23.15
C GLU A 115 6.76 1.51 -22.04
N THR A 116 6.51 2.79 -21.79
CA THR A 116 7.14 3.55 -20.71
C THR A 116 6.15 4.44 -19.97
N VAL A 117 6.38 4.63 -18.68
CA VAL A 117 5.69 5.61 -17.84
C VAL A 117 6.69 6.64 -17.38
N VAL A 118 6.43 7.91 -17.68
CA VAL A 118 7.36 9.01 -17.44
C VAL A 118 6.82 9.89 -16.30
N VAL A 119 7.70 10.22 -15.34
CA VAL A 119 7.43 11.13 -14.23
C VAL A 119 8.57 12.13 -14.07
N THR A 120 8.34 13.21 -13.35
CA THR A 120 9.43 14.10 -12.90
C THR A 120 10.29 13.33 -11.89
N ALA A 121 11.60 13.26 -12.14
CA ALA A 121 12.53 12.49 -11.32
C ALA A 121 12.71 13.11 -9.93
N ASN A 122 12.64 12.28 -8.91
CA ASN A 122 13.03 12.60 -7.53
C ASN A 122 14.26 11.78 -7.10
N ASP A 123 14.72 11.93 -5.86
CA ASP A 123 15.89 11.22 -5.37
C ASP A 123 15.69 9.70 -5.36
N PHE A 124 14.49 9.23 -4.99
CA PHE A 124 14.16 7.81 -5.05
C PHE A 124 14.29 7.22 -6.46
N ASP A 125 13.83 7.95 -7.50
CA ASP A 125 13.93 7.51 -8.88
C ASP A 125 15.40 7.40 -9.32
N ARG A 126 16.25 8.34 -8.88
CA ARG A 126 17.69 8.36 -9.18
C ARG A 126 18.41 7.19 -8.51
N ASP A 127 18.11 6.93 -7.25
CA ASP A 127 18.66 5.78 -6.52
C ASP A 127 18.21 4.45 -7.16
N LEU A 128 16.94 4.37 -7.56
CA LEU A 128 16.39 3.19 -8.22
C LEU A 128 17.04 2.95 -9.59
N ALA A 129 17.25 4.02 -10.39
CA ALA A 129 17.90 3.93 -11.68
C ALA A 129 19.38 3.47 -11.59
N ALA A 130 20.04 3.76 -10.47
CA ALA A 130 21.39 3.25 -10.21
C ALA A 130 21.44 1.75 -9.89
N ALA A 131 20.31 1.17 -9.48
CA ALA A 131 20.21 -0.22 -9.02
C ALA A 131 19.40 -1.14 -9.94
N LYS A 132 18.58 -0.59 -10.84
CA LYS A 132 17.60 -1.33 -11.66
C LYS A 132 17.58 -0.83 -13.10
N ASP A 133 17.61 -1.77 -14.03
CA ASP A 133 17.69 -1.49 -15.47
C ASP A 133 16.37 -1.00 -16.09
N PHE A 134 15.23 -1.18 -15.39
CA PHE A 134 13.93 -0.77 -15.88
C PHE A 134 13.58 0.70 -15.61
N VAL A 135 14.48 1.45 -14.99
CA VAL A 135 14.35 2.90 -14.77
C VAL A 135 15.55 3.60 -15.36
N THR A 136 15.32 4.62 -16.16
CA THR A 136 16.37 5.50 -16.71
C THR A 136 16.08 6.96 -16.36
N ILE A 137 17.15 7.75 -16.15
CA ILE A 137 17.03 9.19 -15.90
C ILE A 137 17.39 9.95 -17.16
N GLU A 138 16.46 10.76 -17.65
CA GLU A 138 16.62 11.62 -18.82
C GLU A 138 16.38 13.08 -18.41
N GLY A 139 17.45 13.78 -18.08
CA GLY A 139 17.38 15.15 -17.56
C GLY A 139 16.65 15.22 -16.22
N ASP A 140 15.49 15.87 -16.19
CA ASP A 140 14.62 15.98 -15.03
C ASP A 140 13.51 14.90 -14.99
N LYS A 141 13.55 13.91 -15.90
CA LYS A 141 12.55 12.84 -16.00
C LYS A 141 13.12 11.49 -15.57
N ALA A 142 12.27 10.71 -14.95
CA ALA A 142 12.45 9.29 -14.73
C ALA A 142 11.51 8.53 -15.69
N VAL A 143 12.09 7.62 -16.47
CA VAL A 143 11.41 6.81 -17.48
C VAL A 143 11.39 5.38 -16.99
N TYR A 144 10.21 4.88 -16.70
CA TYR A 144 9.97 3.51 -16.23
C TYR A 144 9.54 2.63 -17.39
N ALA A 145 10.29 1.57 -17.69
CA ALA A 145 9.89 0.58 -18.68
C ALA A 145 8.75 -0.30 -18.12
N ASN A 146 7.90 -0.81 -19.02
CA ASN A 146 6.83 -1.72 -18.65
C ASN A 146 7.25 -3.20 -18.65
N HIS A 147 8.54 -3.48 -18.78
CA HIS A 147 9.11 -4.82 -18.70
C HIS A 147 10.41 -4.82 -17.88
N TRP A 148 10.69 -5.94 -17.25
CA TRP A 148 11.88 -6.15 -16.42
C TRP A 148 12.13 -7.65 -16.20
N MET A 149 13.30 -7.97 -15.68
CA MET A 149 13.65 -9.33 -15.30
C MET A 149 13.04 -9.68 -13.95
N ALA A 150 12.23 -10.73 -13.90
CA ALA A 150 11.65 -11.28 -12.67
C ALA A 150 11.78 -12.81 -12.64
N GLY A 151 12.38 -13.35 -11.60
CA GLY A 151 12.65 -14.80 -11.48
C GLY A 151 13.51 -15.35 -12.62
N GLY A 152 14.35 -14.52 -13.25
CA GLY A 152 15.22 -14.88 -14.37
C GLY A 152 14.53 -14.87 -15.74
N ASN A 153 13.31 -14.38 -15.84
CA ASN A 153 12.57 -14.22 -17.09
C ASN A 153 12.27 -12.75 -17.37
N ASP A 154 12.25 -12.36 -18.63
CA ASP A 154 11.74 -11.05 -19.04
C ASP A 154 10.21 -11.06 -18.91
N VAL A 155 9.69 -10.17 -18.06
CA VAL A 155 8.27 -10.04 -17.78
C VAL A 155 7.80 -8.67 -18.26
N LYS A 156 6.80 -8.68 -19.12
CA LYS A 156 6.09 -7.47 -19.54
C LYS A 156 4.81 -7.32 -18.72
N TRP A 157 4.60 -6.13 -18.18
CA TRP A 157 3.36 -5.83 -17.49
C TRP A 157 2.23 -5.56 -18.48
N ASP A 158 1.22 -6.43 -18.49
CA ASP A 158 0.06 -6.37 -19.39
C ASP A 158 -1.28 -6.53 -18.64
N MET A 159 -1.24 -6.46 -17.30
CA MET A 159 -2.39 -6.75 -16.43
C MET A 159 -3.06 -5.47 -15.95
N ILE A 160 -4.40 -5.49 -15.93
CA ILE A 160 -5.24 -4.46 -15.33
C ILE A 160 -6.25 -5.16 -14.41
N HIS A 161 -6.47 -4.64 -13.21
CA HIS A 161 -7.38 -5.24 -12.24
C HIS A 161 -8.84 -5.24 -12.74
N TYR A 162 -9.46 -6.41 -12.75
CA TYR A 162 -10.90 -6.57 -12.94
C TYR A 162 -11.68 -6.33 -11.65
N ASP A 163 -12.99 -6.09 -11.75
CA ASP A 163 -13.86 -5.86 -10.59
C ASP A 163 -13.79 -7.01 -9.57
N VAL A 164 -13.75 -8.26 -10.04
CA VAL A 164 -13.60 -9.43 -9.16
C VAL A 164 -12.27 -9.45 -8.40
N GLN A 165 -11.22 -8.91 -9.01
CA GLN A 165 -9.90 -8.80 -8.36
C GLN A 165 -9.87 -7.65 -7.35
N LEU A 166 -10.49 -6.51 -7.65
CA LEU A 166 -10.70 -5.44 -6.67
C LEU A 166 -11.49 -5.93 -5.46
N PHE A 167 -12.56 -6.69 -5.71
CA PHE A 167 -13.35 -7.35 -4.66
C PHE A 167 -12.47 -8.27 -3.80
N GLY A 168 -11.66 -9.12 -4.43
CA GLY A 168 -10.70 -10.01 -3.75
C GLY A 168 -9.70 -9.25 -2.89
N GLY A 169 -9.21 -8.11 -3.36
CA GLY A 169 -8.32 -7.22 -2.61
C GLY A 169 -8.98 -6.67 -1.33
N VAL A 170 -10.24 -6.28 -1.41
CA VAL A 170 -11.01 -5.85 -0.22
C VAL A 170 -11.20 -7.00 0.76
N VAL A 171 -11.51 -8.21 0.26
CA VAL A 171 -11.64 -9.43 1.10
C VAL A 171 -10.36 -9.66 1.91
N LEU A 172 -9.20 -9.59 1.25
CA LEU A 172 -7.90 -9.77 1.91
C LEU A 172 -7.61 -8.66 2.93
N HIS A 173 -7.87 -7.41 2.58
CA HIS A 173 -7.68 -6.28 3.50
C HIS A 173 -8.55 -6.41 4.75
N LYS A 174 -9.75 -6.98 4.63
CA LYS A 174 -10.67 -7.25 5.76
C LYS A 174 -10.28 -8.50 6.59
N GLY A 175 -9.08 -9.05 6.38
CA GLY A 175 -8.59 -10.21 7.12
C GLY A 175 -9.35 -11.50 6.82
N LYS A 176 -9.96 -11.59 5.64
CA LYS A 176 -10.70 -12.77 5.19
C LYS A 176 -9.91 -13.56 4.15
N ILE A 177 -10.31 -14.80 3.90
CA ILE A 177 -9.73 -15.65 2.86
C ILE A 177 -10.46 -15.37 1.54
N ALA A 178 -9.73 -14.99 0.52
CA ALA A 178 -10.22 -14.89 -0.86
C ALA A 178 -9.89 -16.19 -1.59
N GLU A 179 -10.89 -17.02 -1.84
CA GLU A 179 -10.76 -18.22 -2.67
C GLU A 179 -10.81 -17.81 -4.14
N MET A 180 -9.75 -18.13 -4.88
CA MET A 180 -9.63 -17.82 -6.31
C MET A 180 -9.09 -19.03 -7.05
N ALA A 181 -9.66 -19.32 -8.24
CA ALA A 181 -9.22 -20.40 -9.09
C ALA A 181 -7.82 -20.17 -9.66
N THR A 182 -7.21 -21.23 -10.19
CA THR A 182 -5.93 -21.12 -10.89
C THR A 182 -6.09 -20.23 -12.14
N GLY A 183 -5.16 -19.29 -12.35
CA GLY A 183 -5.19 -18.36 -13.48
C GLY A 183 -5.98 -17.07 -13.25
N GLU A 184 -6.65 -16.90 -12.11
CA GLU A 184 -7.44 -15.69 -11.82
C GLU A 184 -6.61 -14.49 -11.32
N GLY A 185 -5.27 -14.58 -11.36
CA GLY A 185 -4.38 -13.45 -11.06
C GLY A 185 -4.24 -13.16 -9.57
N LYS A 186 -4.06 -14.18 -8.73
CA LYS A 186 -3.86 -14.03 -7.27
C LYS A 186 -2.76 -13.04 -6.91
N THR A 187 -1.63 -13.07 -7.62
CA THR A 187 -0.50 -12.15 -7.40
C THR A 187 -0.92 -10.70 -7.67
N LEU A 188 -1.67 -10.46 -8.74
CA LEU A 188 -2.19 -9.14 -9.06
C LEU A 188 -3.16 -8.63 -7.97
N VAL A 189 -4.03 -9.49 -7.45
CA VAL A 189 -4.93 -9.14 -6.34
C VAL A 189 -4.15 -8.75 -5.10
N ALA A 190 -3.06 -9.44 -4.78
CA ALA A 190 -2.23 -9.16 -3.60
C ALA A 190 -1.61 -7.75 -3.64
N THR A 191 -1.37 -7.18 -4.82
CA THR A 191 -0.83 -5.82 -4.95
C THR A 191 -1.71 -4.77 -4.29
N LEU A 192 -3.01 -4.97 -4.27
CA LEU A 192 -4.00 -4.03 -3.73
C LEU A 192 -3.86 -3.84 -2.21
N PRO A 193 -4.02 -4.88 -1.37
CA PRO A 193 -3.84 -4.73 0.08
C PRO A 193 -2.39 -4.43 0.46
N VAL A 194 -1.40 -4.91 -0.29
CA VAL A 194 0.01 -4.60 -0.04
C VAL A 194 0.26 -3.10 -0.23
N PHE A 195 -0.18 -2.52 -1.34
CA PHE A 195 -0.06 -1.08 -1.58
C PHE A 195 -0.76 -0.26 -0.50
N LEU A 196 -2.03 -0.56 -0.21
CA LEU A 196 -2.81 0.16 0.80
C LEU A 196 -2.11 0.14 2.18
N ASN A 197 -1.72 -1.03 2.67
CA ASN A 197 -1.12 -1.15 3.99
C ASN A 197 0.30 -0.56 4.04
N ALA A 198 1.05 -0.58 2.93
CA ALA A 198 2.36 0.05 2.84
C ALA A 198 2.31 1.58 3.04
N LEU A 199 1.18 2.23 2.74
CA LEU A 199 1.01 3.68 2.94
C LEU A 199 1.15 4.09 4.42
N ALA A 200 0.87 3.19 5.36
CA ALA A 200 1.04 3.42 6.80
C ALA A 200 2.50 3.37 7.27
N LYS A 201 3.44 2.92 6.44
CA LYS A 201 4.89 2.79 6.76
C LYS A 201 5.19 1.90 7.97
N LYS A 202 4.33 0.95 8.29
CA LYS A 202 4.52 -0.02 9.40
C LYS A 202 5.07 -1.37 8.91
N GLY A 203 5.35 -1.48 7.62
CA GLY A 203 5.76 -2.73 6.97
C GLY A 203 4.59 -3.59 6.52
N VAL A 204 4.83 -4.38 5.48
CA VAL A 204 3.88 -5.37 4.96
C VAL A 204 4.64 -6.66 4.68
N HIS A 205 4.11 -7.78 5.10
CA HIS A 205 4.70 -9.09 4.86
C HIS A 205 3.85 -9.86 3.84
N LEU A 206 4.46 -10.26 2.74
CA LEU A 206 3.88 -11.18 1.77
C LEU A 206 4.53 -12.55 1.91
N VAL A 207 3.74 -13.57 2.24
CA VAL A 207 4.21 -14.93 2.42
C VAL A 207 3.81 -15.78 1.21
N THR A 208 4.77 -16.46 0.61
CA THR A 208 4.58 -17.36 -0.53
C THR A 208 4.94 -18.80 -0.15
N VAL A 209 4.51 -19.78 -0.95
CA VAL A 209 4.73 -21.20 -0.64
C VAL A 209 6.17 -21.67 -0.89
N ASN A 210 6.98 -20.92 -1.64
CA ASN A 210 8.37 -21.27 -1.93
C ASN A 210 9.23 -20.04 -2.31
N ASN A 211 10.56 -20.25 -2.30
CA ASN A 211 11.54 -19.20 -2.58
C ASN A 211 11.48 -18.69 -4.02
N TYR A 212 11.09 -19.51 -4.99
CA TYR A 212 10.97 -19.09 -6.39
C TYR A 212 9.88 -18.02 -6.53
N LEU A 213 8.70 -18.26 -5.95
CA LEU A 213 7.60 -17.29 -5.98
C LEU A 213 7.95 -16.03 -5.19
N ALA A 214 8.61 -16.16 -4.04
CA ALA A 214 9.08 -15.02 -3.26
C ALA A 214 9.99 -14.11 -4.09
N LYS A 215 10.96 -14.70 -4.79
CA LYS A 215 11.88 -13.95 -5.65
C LYS A 215 11.15 -13.31 -6.83
N ARG A 216 10.38 -14.10 -7.60
CA ARG A 216 9.65 -13.61 -8.78
C ARG A 216 8.71 -12.45 -8.45
N ASP A 217 7.95 -12.57 -7.35
CA ASP A 217 6.92 -11.60 -6.98
C ASP A 217 7.50 -10.35 -6.29
N SER A 218 8.79 -10.38 -5.87
CA SER A 218 9.52 -9.25 -5.27
C SER A 218 10.38 -8.46 -6.28
N GLU A 219 10.70 -9.05 -7.41
CA GLU A 219 11.46 -8.44 -8.51
C GLU A 219 10.54 -7.66 -9.46
#